data_0d982c0a425a73e60295a4b1cd003bd7
#
_entry.id   0d982c0a425a73e60295a4b1cd003bd7
#
_cell.length_a   1.000
_cell.length_b   1.000
_cell.length_c   1.000
_cell.angle_alpha   90.00
_cell.angle_beta   90.00
_cell.angle_gamma   90.00
#
_symmetry.space_group_name_H-M   'P 1'
#
loop_
_entity.id
_entity.type
_entity.pdbx_description
1 polymer ?
#
loop_
_entity_poly.entity_id
_entity_poly.type
_entity_poly.pdbx_seq_one_letter_code
_entity_poly.pdbx_strand_id
1 'polypeptide(L)'
;MSLKNKIINVRAEKIVFPGRSLCRCSDGIALFTEGMFPGEAADVLVIKEKKTFREALLKNITSKSAERVEPLCPSFGFCGGCSFQNASYESQIKYKQEYISELLSFTRAKISKILTSPQIWYYRNKMEFSFFNNKGIADLGLHCKGMFNRYVSVPPCFIADKDFLQAAKAVKRFANENNFTAYNNKTHEGFFRHLVLRKAGNNNQFLINVITNAVECEFVFLEPLIKDLAELSCSVYWTSNGRKSDAVLADKLTLMCGKPFITERLNIGGKDYFFDISPFSFFQTNSKATEILYNEILRLLNPSKYCVLLDLYCGTGAIGISMAHNVKKVIGVEH
;
A
#
# COMPACT_ATOMS: atom_id res chain seq x y z
N MET A 1 34.87 -21.92 -4.41
CA MET A 1 34.71 -21.71 -2.94
C MET A 1 33.36 -21.10 -2.67
N SER A 2 32.68 -21.51 -1.59
CA SER A 2 31.40 -20.91 -1.17
C SER A 2 31.60 -19.44 -0.75
N LEU A 3 30.68 -18.59 -1.19
CA LEU A 3 30.60 -17.19 -0.79
C LEU A 3 29.59 -16.95 0.33
N LYS A 4 28.88 -17.97 0.79
CA LYS A 4 27.91 -17.85 1.89
C LYS A 4 28.57 -17.26 3.15
N ASN A 5 27.91 -16.29 3.76
CA ASN A 5 28.37 -15.54 4.93
C ASN A 5 29.63 -14.69 4.70
N LYS A 6 30.02 -14.45 3.44
CA LYS A 6 31.12 -13.52 3.09
C LYS A 6 30.56 -12.19 2.62
N ILE A 7 31.31 -11.13 2.88
CA ILE A 7 31.07 -9.81 2.28
C ILE A 7 31.87 -9.75 0.98
N ILE A 8 31.21 -9.38 -0.10
CA ILE A 8 31.79 -9.18 -1.42
C ILE A 8 31.36 -7.85 -2.00
N ASN A 9 32.22 -7.24 -2.82
CA ASN A 9 31.84 -6.05 -3.58
C ASN A 9 31.21 -6.48 -4.91
N VAL A 10 30.07 -5.89 -5.26
CA VAL A 10 29.35 -6.16 -6.50
C VAL A 10 28.85 -4.87 -7.12
N ARG A 11 28.60 -4.91 -8.45
CA ARG A 11 27.97 -3.81 -9.19
C ARG A 11 26.57 -4.22 -9.64
N ALA A 12 25.59 -3.32 -9.45
CA ALA A 12 24.22 -3.53 -9.90
C ALA A 12 24.11 -3.29 -11.41
N GLU A 13 23.50 -4.25 -12.13
CA GLU A 13 23.26 -4.19 -13.57
C GLU A 13 21.90 -3.59 -13.89
N LYS A 14 20.84 -4.09 -13.23
CA LYS A 14 19.46 -3.66 -13.45
C LYS A 14 18.57 -3.92 -12.24
N ILE A 15 17.38 -3.32 -12.26
CA ILE A 15 16.30 -3.60 -11.31
C ILE A 15 15.41 -4.72 -11.84
N VAL A 16 15.12 -5.69 -10.99
CA VAL A 16 14.09 -6.72 -11.22
C VAL A 16 12.98 -6.57 -10.18
N PHE A 17 11.75 -6.61 -10.64
CA PHE A 17 10.61 -6.38 -9.76
C PHE A 17 10.34 -7.57 -8.81
N PRO A 18 9.85 -7.27 -7.61
CA PRO A 18 9.33 -5.98 -7.12
C PRO A 18 10.33 -5.05 -6.39
N GLY A 19 11.57 -4.90 -6.85
CA GLY A 19 12.51 -3.94 -6.28
C GLY A 19 13.85 -4.53 -5.86
N ARG A 20 14.22 -5.67 -6.45
CA ARG A 20 15.54 -6.29 -6.25
C ARG A 20 16.51 -5.81 -7.31
N SER A 21 17.76 -5.65 -6.93
CA SER A 21 18.86 -5.34 -7.84
C SER A 21 19.52 -6.64 -8.28
N LEU A 22 19.67 -6.81 -9.59
CA LEU A 22 20.48 -7.87 -10.15
C LEU A 22 21.94 -7.40 -10.25
N CYS A 23 22.84 -8.18 -9.68
CA CYS A 23 24.27 -8.04 -9.78
C CYS A 23 24.88 -9.35 -10.32
N ARG A 24 26.16 -9.32 -10.76
CA ARG A 24 26.91 -10.55 -11.05
C ARG A 24 28.14 -10.65 -10.16
N CYS A 25 28.37 -11.86 -9.66
CA CYS A 25 29.59 -12.21 -8.98
C CYS A 25 30.74 -12.41 -9.99
N SER A 26 31.98 -12.44 -9.51
CA SER A 26 33.15 -12.68 -10.34
C SER A 26 33.15 -14.01 -11.12
N ASP A 27 32.41 -14.99 -10.63
CA ASP A 27 32.19 -16.29 -11.29
C ASP A 27 30.98 -16.29 -12.26
N GLY A 28 30.38 -15.14 -12.56
CA GLY A 28 29.24 -14.98 -13.46
C GLY A 28 27.87 -15.33 -12.86
N ILE A 29 27.81 -15.85 -11.64
CA ILE A 29 26.53 -16.22 -10.99
C ILE A 29 25.76 -14.97 -10.62
N ALA A 30 24.45 -14.96 -10.93
CA ALA A 30 23.54 -13.89 -10.57
C ALA A 30 23.43 -13.72 -9.05
N LEU A 31 23.45 -12.47 -8.58
CA LEU A 31 23.26 -12.12 -7.19
C LEU A 31 22.12 -11.10 -7.07
N PHE A 32 21.17 -11.38 -6.20
CA PHE A 32 20.04 -10.49 -5.93
C PHE A 32 20.23 -9.84 -4.56
N THR A 33 20.11 -8.53 -4.54
CA THR A 33 20.05 -7.74 -3.31
C THR A 33 18.97 -6.68 -3.43
N GLU A 34 18.70 -5.92 -2.38
CA GLU A 34 17.75 -4.81 -2.41
C GLU A 34 18.47 -3.51 -2.10
N GLY A 35 17.92 -2.39 -2.61
CA GLY A 35 18.39 -1.06 -2.26
C GLY A 35 19.56 -0.53 -3.05
N MET A 36 20.03 -1.25 -4.10
CA MET A 36 20.99 -0.74 -5.09
C MET A 36 20.29 -0.32 -6.38
N PHE A 37 20.93 0.57 -7.14
CA PHE A 37 20.47 1.00 -8.46
C PHE A 37 21.50 0.68 -9.53
N PRO A 38 21.10 0.58 -10.81
CA PRO A 38 22.01 0.28 -11.91
C PRO A 38 23.25 1.19 -11.90
N GLY A 39 24.42 0.59 -12.08
CA GLY A 39 25.71 1.28 -12.05
C GLY A 39 26.32 1.47 -10.66
N GLU A 40 25.56 1.29 -9.57
CA GLU A 40 26.12 1.37 -8.22
C GLU A 40 27.01 0.18 -7.89
N ALA A 41 28.07 0.43 -7.12
CA ALA A 41 28.87 -0.60 -6.48
C ALA A 41 28.61 -0.61 -4.97
N ALA A 42 28.61 -1.80 -4.39
CA ALA A 42 28.33 -1.96 -2.97
C ALA A 42 28.96 -3.22 -2.37
N ASP A 43 29.25 -3.16 -1.08
CA ASP A 43 29.57 -4.31 -0.26
C ASP A 43 28.28 -4.98 0.18
N VAL A 44 28.13 -6.28 -0.11
CA VAL A 44 26.96 -7.07 0.20
C VAL A 44 27.34 -8.35 0.94
N LEU A 45 26.54 -8.73 1.95
CA LEU A 45 26.70 -9.98 2.68
C LEU A 45 25.89 -11.08 2.01
N VAL A 46 26.52 -12.11 1.49
CA VAL A 46 25.83 -13.25 0.88
C VAL A 46 25.15 -14.09 1.97
N ILE A 47 23.81 -14.14 1.96
CA ILE A 47 23.02 -14.87 2.95
C ILE A 47 22.51 -16.22 2.44
N LYS A 48 22.37 -16.36 1.12
CA LYS A 48 21.92 -17.59 0.49
C LYS A 48 22.69 -17.83 -0.79
N GLU A 49 23.11 -19.10 -1.00
CA GLU A 49 23.82 -19.54 -2.18
C GLU A 49 23.14 -20.76 -2.78
N LYS A 50 22.83 -20.69 -4.07
CA LYS A 50 22.30 -21.75 -4.91
C LYS A 50 23.23 -21.93 -6.12
N LYS A 51 23.05 -23.01 -6.88
CA LYS A 51 23.85 -23.26 -8.09
C LYS A 51 23.71 -22.17 -9.14
N THR A 52 22.53 -21.56 -9.27
CA THR A 52 22.17 -20.60 -10.32
C THR A 52 22.07 -19.14 -9.84
N PHE A 53 21.93 -18.91 -8.55
CA PHE A 53 21.82 -17.55 -8.00
C PHE A 53 22.26 -17.46 -6.54
N ARG A 54 22.54 -16.24 -6.11
CA ARG A 54 22.78 -15.85 -4.71
C ARG A 54 21.81 -14.77 -4.26
N GLU A 55 21.56 -14.70 -2.95
CA GLU A 55 20.85 -13.60 -2.32
C GLU A 55 21.78 -12.95 -1.29
N ALA A 56 21.77 -11.63 -1.24
CA ALA A 56 22.64 -10.90 -0.33
C ALA A 56 21.92 -9.71 0.32
N LEU A 57 22.43 -9.31 1.48
CA LEU A 57 22.03 -8.09 2.18
C LEU A 57 23.01 -6.97 1.86
N LEU A 58 22.50 -5.82 1.45
CA LEU A 58 23.27 -4.60 1.26
C LEU A 58 23.88 -4.16 2.60
N LYS A 59 25.18 -3.89 2.62
CA LYS A 59 25.91 -3.38 3.79
C LYS A 59 26.30 -1.93 3.60
N ASN A 60 26.97 -1.61 2.50
CA ASN A 60 27.45 -0.26 2.24
C ASN A 60 27.52 0.00 0.73
N ILE A 61 27.02 1.17 0.29
CA ILE A 61 27.20 1.64 -1.08
C ILE A 61 28.61 2.27 -1.20
N THR A 62 29.44 1.69 -2.04
CA THR A 62 30.82 2.16 -2.27
C THR A 62 30.91 3.14 -3.44
N SER A 63 29.96 3.07 -4.39
CA SER A 63 29.84 4.02 -5.50
C SER A 63 28.35 4.28 -5.76
N LYS A 64 27.90 5.54 -5.60
CA LYS A 64 26.51 5.95 -5.77
C LYS A 64 26.18 6.27 -7.22
N SER A 65 24.98 5.96 -7.67
CA SER A 65 24.39 6.45 -8.92
C SER A 65 23.84 7.87 -8.73
N ALA A 66 23.85 8.67 -9.79
CA ALA A 66 23.17 9.97 -9.82
C ALA A 66 21.64 9.87 -9.68
N GLU A 67 21.08 8.70 -9.92
CA GLU A 67 19.64 8.42 -9.79
C GLU A 67 19.19 8.26 -8.33
N ARG A 68 20.14 8.10 -7.38
CA ARG A 68 19.89 7.95 -5.96
C ARG A 68 19.55 9.30 -5.33
N VAL A 69 18.47 9.29 -4.52
CA VAL A 69 18.06 10.43 -3.68
C VAL A 69 17.94 9.99 -2.23
N GLU A 70 18.01 10.95 -1.31
CA GLU A 70 17.74 10.68 0.10
C GLU A 70 16.21 10.52 0.29
N PRO A 71 15.76 9.41 0.92
CA PRO A 71 14.34 9.20 1.17
C PRO A 71 13.81 10.18 2.20
N LEU A 72 12.62 10.75 1.93
CA LEU A 72 11.96 11.66 2.87
C LEU A 72 11.51 10.94 4.15
N CYS A 73 11.13 9.67 4.05
CA CYS A 73 10.63 8.90 5.18
C CYS A 73 11.78 8.35 6.02
N PRO A 74 11.85 8.71 7.33
CA PRO A 74 12.91 8.20 8.21
C PRO A 74 12.84 6.69 8.47
N SER A 75 11.69 6.07 8.18
CA SER A 75 11.47 4.62 8.31
C SER A 75 11.66 3.86 7.00
N PHE A 76 12.13 4.55 5.93
CA PHE A 76 12.42 3.86 4.67
C PHE A 76 13.49 2.77 4.87
N GLY A 77 13.27 1.62 4.24
CA GLY A 77 14.14 0.44 4.39
C GLY A 77 13.72 -0.48 5.54
N PHE A 78 13.07 0.04 6.59
CA PHE A 78 12.52 -0.76 7.69
C PHE A 78 11.03 -1.05 7.50
N CYS A 79 10.25 -0.02 7.16
CA CYS A 79 8.83 -0.14 6.85
C CYS A 79 8.62 -0.87 5.52
N GLY A 80 7.65 -1.82 5.48
CA GLY A 80 7.29 -2.58 4.28
C GLY A 80 6.50 -1.80 3.22
N GLY A 81 6.11 -0.54 3.49
CA GLY A 81 5.20 0.23 2.64
C GLY A 81 5.82 0.82 1.37
N CYS A 82 7.16 0.95 1.28
CA CYS A 82 7.84 1.59 0.15
C CYS A 82 9.07 0.81 -0.30
N SER A 83 9.25 0.72 -1.63
CA SER A 83 10.40 0.01 -2.24
C SER A 83 11.44 0.94 -2.86
N PHE A 84 11.08 2.18 -3.27
CA PHE A 84 11.91 3.01 -4.14
C PHE A 84 11.99 4.49 -3.74
N GLN A 85 11.73 4.87 -2.47
CA GLN A 85 11.86 6.28 -2.07
C GLN A 85 13.28 6.85 -2.21
N ASN A 86 14.28 5.99 -2.29
CA ASN A 86 15.69 6.34 -2.48
C ASN A 86 16.11 6.45 -3.96
N ALA A 87 15.16 6.41 -4.89
CA ALA A 87 15.35 6.72 -6.31
C ALA A 87 14.50 7.91 -6.73
N SER A 88 14.98 8.76 -7.64
CA SER A 88 14.16 9.82 -8.22
C SER A 88 12.92 9.23 -8.88
N TYR A 89 11.83 10.01 -8.97
CA TYR A 89 10.58 9.49 -9.55
C TYR A 89 10.76 9.13 -11.03
N GLU A 90 11.55 9.91 -11.76
CA GLU A 90 11.91 9.66 -13.15
C GLU A 90 12.64 8.32 -13.29
N SER A 91 13.59 8.03 -12.40
CA SER A 91 14.29 6.75 -12.37
C SER A 91 13.36 5.58 -12.03
N GLN A 92 12.41 5.77 -11.13
CA GLN A 92 11.38 4.75 -10.84
C GLN A 92 10.55 4.41 -12.10
N ILE A 93 10.16 5.42 -12.88
CA ILE A 93 9.44 5.24 -14.14
C ILE A 93 10.32 4.53 -15.18
N LYS A 94 11.58 4.95 -15.32
CA LYS A 94 12.56 4.32 -16.21
C LYS A 94 12.72 2.82 -15.91
N TYR A 95 12.95 2.45 -14.65
CA TYR A 95 13.12 1.05 -14.27
C TYR A 95 11.87 0.20 -14.53
N LYS A 96 10.68 0.74 -14.28
CA LYS A 96 9.42 0.06 -14.59
C LYS A 96 9.24 -0.13 -16.10
N GLN A 97 9.58 0.91 -16.90
CA GLN A 97 9.51 0.83 -18.36
C GLN A 97 10.47 -0.23 -18.90
N GLU A 98 11.71 -0.24 -18.44
CA GLU A 98 12.72 -1.23 -18.85
C GLU A 98 12.29 -2.64 -18.52
N TYR A 99 11.79 -2.86 -17.29
CA TYR A 99 11.30 -4.16 -16.86
C TYR A 99 10.14 -4.68 -17.70
N ILE A 100 9.11 -3.86 -17.96
CA ILE A 100 7.96 -4.27 -18.77
C ILE A 100 8.39 -4.52 -20.22
N SER A 101 9.28 -3.69 -20.77
CA SER A 101 9.81 -3.86 -22.13
C SER A 101 10.60 -5.18 -22.27
N GLU A 102 11.39 -5.54 -21.27
CA GLU A 102 12.10 -6.81 -21.22
C GLU A 102 11.13 -8.00 -21.05
N LEU A 103 10.20 -7.90 -20.11
CA LEU A 103 9.22 -8.94 -19.83
C LEU A 103 8.37 -9.30 -21.06
N LEU A 104 8.02 -8.31 -21.86
CA LEU A 104 7.18 -8.46 -23.07
C LEU A 104 7.99 -8.55 -24.36
N SER A 105 9.31 -8.62 -24.30
CA SER A 105 10.21 -8.65 -25.47
C SER A 105 9.95 -9.83 -26.43
N PHE A 106 9.38 -10.93 -25.91
CA PHE A 106 8.98 -12.09 -26.71
C PHE A 106 7.72 -11.85 -27.53
N THR A 107 6.98 -10.76 -27.27
CA THR A 107 5.78 -10.40 -27.99
C THR A 107 6.13 -9.42 -29.13
N ARG A 108 5.19 -9.27 -30.10
CA ARG A 108 5.27 -8.19 -31.11
C ARG A 108 4.53 -6.93 -30.67
N ALA A 109 4.14 -6.85 -29.40
CA ALA A 109 3.35 -5.74 -28.88
C ALA A 109 4.21 -4.46 -28.82
N LYS A 110 3.64 -3.35 -29.27
CA LYS A 110 4.24 -2.03 -29.09
C LYS A 110 4.05 -1.59 -27.65
N ILE A 111 5.13 -1.48 -26.90
CA ILE A 111 5.10 -1.00 -25.51
C ILE A 111 5.09 0.53 -25.51
N SER A 112 4.00 1.10 -25.04
CA SER A 112 3.86 2.56 -24.86
C SER A 112 4.66 3.04 -23.64
N LYS A 113 4.89 4.35 -23.56
CA LYS A 113 5.49 4.96 -22.37
C LYS A 113 4.56 4.80 -21.17
N ILE A 114 5.15 4.55 -19.99
CA ILE A 114 4.42 4.51 -18.73
C ILE A 114 3.79 5.88 -18.44
N LEU A 115 2.53 5.88 -18.09
CA LEU A 115 1.83 7.07 -17.60
C LEU A 115 2.23 7.35 -16.16
N THR A 116 2.59 8.59 -15.89
CA THR A 116 3.05 9.01 -14.56
C THR A 116 1.88 9.37 -13.65
N SER A 117 2.04 9.17 -12.35
CA SER A 117 1.09 9.72 -11.37
C SER A 117 1.22 11.23 -11.29
N PRO A 118 0.13 12.01 -11.31
CA PRO A 118 0.18 13.46 -11.17
C PRO A 118 0.55 13.90 -9.75
N GLN A 119 0.42 12.99 -8.78
CA GLN A 119 0.78 13.20 -7.39
C GLN A 119 1.66 12.06 -6.91
N ILE A 120 2.90 12.36 -6.53
CA ILE A 120 3.90 11.37 -6.11
C ILE A 120 3.98 11.21 -4.59
N TRP A 121 3.48 12.18 -3.83
CA TRP A 121 3.42 12.19 -2.37
C TRP A 121 1.97 12.42 -1.91
N TYR A 122 1.63 11.93 -0.70
CA TYR A 122 0.32 12.09 -0.07
C TYR A 122 -0.86 11.64 -0.94
N TYR A 123 -0.61 10.69 -1.86
CA TYR A 123 -1.61 10.18 -2.81
C TYR A 123 -2.45 9.04 -2.25
N ARG A 124 -1.94 8.36 -1.21
CA ARG A 124 -2.55 7.14 -0.71
C ARG A 124 -3.76 7.45 0.16
N ASN A 125 -4.92 7.05 -0.34
CA ASN A 125 -6.23 7.35 0.23
C ASN A 125 -6.77 6.24 1.15
N LYS A 126 -5.99 5.18 1.41
CA LYS A 126 -6.31 4.11 2.37
C LYS A 126 -5.07 3.67 3.12
N MET A 127 -5.16 3.62 4.45
CA MET A 127 -4.13 3.02 5.30
C MET A 127 -4.75 2.04 6.29
N GLU A 128 -4.01 0.97 6.56
CA GLU A 128 -4.31 -0.02 7.59
C GLU A 128 -3.13 -0.07 8.54
N PHE A 129 -3.35 0.35 9.77
CA PHE A 129 -2.37 0.29 10.84
C PHE A 129 -2.71 -0.86 11.77
N SER A 130 -1.69 -1.55 12.27
CA SER A 130 -1.84 -2.60 13.29
C SER A 130 -1.44 -2.09 14.65
N PHE A 131 -2.21 -2.42 15.68
CA PHE A 131 -1.80 -2.23 17.05
C PHE A 131 -0.80 -3.32 17.45
N PHE A 132 0.18 -2.94 18.24
CA PHE A 132 1.18 -3.85 18.80
C PHE A 132 1.65 -3.39 20.17
N ASN A 133 2.13 -4.32 20.97
CA ASN A 133 2.71 -3.98 22.26
C ASN A 133 4.15 -3.46 22.07
N ASN A 134 4.38 -2.22 22.47
CA ASN A 134 5.69 -1.59 22.47
C ASN A 134 6.11 -1.31 23.93
N LYS A 135 6.82 -2.27 24.57
CA LYS A 135 7.31 -2.15 25.96
C LYS A 135 6.18 -1.82 26.96
N GLY A 136 5.05 -2.50 26.85
CA GLY A 136 3.90 -2.31 27.75
C GLY A 136 2.90 -1.24 27.30
N ILE A 137 3.18 -0.51 26.23
CA ILE A 137 2.32 0.53 25.67
C ILE A 137 1.63 0.01 24.41
N ALA A 138 0.35 0.26 24.24
CA ALA A 138 -0.36 0.01 23.00
C ALA A 138 0.13 1.03 21.95
N ASP A 139 0.91 0.56 20.99
CA ASP A 139 1.42 1.38 19.88
C ASP A 139 0.75 1.00 18.57
N LEU A 140 0.77 1.91 17.60
CA LEU A 140 0.16 1.75 16.30
C LEU A 140 1.25 1.84 15.23
N GLY A 141 1.23 0.95 14.24
CA GLY A 141 2.31 0.92 13.26
C GLY A 141 2.01 0.16 11.98
N LEU A 142 3.04 0.10 11.16
CA LEU A 142 3.08 -0.66 9.91
C LEU A 142 4.07 -1.81 10.04
N HIS A 143 3.81 -2.93 9.37
CA HIS A 143 4.73 -4.07 9.39
C HIS A 143 6.12 -3.72 8.84
N CYS A 144 7.15 -4.22 9.51
CA CYS A 144 8.50 -4.18 8.98
C CYS A 144 8.61 -5.02 7.70
N LYS A 145 9.49 -4.61 6.81
CA LYS A 145 9.73 -5.29 5.55
C LYS A 145 10.13 -6.75 5.77
N GLY A 146 9.33 -7.68 5.24
CA GLY A 146 9.58 -9.13 5.35
C GLY A 146 9.37 -9.73 6.74
N MET A 147 8.78 -9.01 7.69
CA MET A 147 8.58 -9.46 9.07
C MET A 147 7.15 -9.21 9.54
N PHE A 148 6.32 -10.25 9.61
CA PHE A 148 4.90 -10.12 10.01
C PHE A 148 4.66 -9.75 11.48
N ASN A 149 5.60 -10.03 12.37
CA ASN A 149 5.47 -9.83 13.81
C ASN A 149 6.30 -8.65 14.32
N ARG A 150 6.84 -7.81 13.45
CA ARG A 150 7.56 -6.59 13.80
C ARG A 150 6.93 -5.39 13.13
N TYR A 151 6.89 -4.30 13.88
CA TYR A 151 6.22 -3.08 13.47
C TYR A 151 7.16 -1.88 13.59
N VAL A 152 6.95 -0.92 12.71
CA VAL A 152 7.48 0.43 12.82
C VAL A 152 6.35 1.30 13.34
N SER A 153 6.54 1.95 14.49
CA SER A 153 5.58 2.93 15.01
C SER A 153 5.25 3.96 13.95
N VAL A 154 4.01 4.43 13.90
CA VAL A 154 3.52 5.33 12.84
C VAL A 154 4.49 6.48 12.64
N PRO A 155 5.30 6.46 11.57
CA PRO A 155 6.18 7.56 11.21
C PRO A 155 5.39 8.62 10.45
N PRO A 156 5.93 9.82 10.24
CA PRO A 156 5.41 10.71 9.22
C PRO A 156 5.47 9.96 7.87
N CYS A 157 4.31 9.53 7.38
CA CYS A 157 4.18 8.78 6.14
C CYS A 157 3.94 9.72 4.97
N PHE A 158 4.92 9.88 4.10
CA PHE A 158 4.84 10.84 2.99
C PHE A 158 4.00 10.35 1.80
N ILE A 159 3.61 9.09 1.76
CA ILE A 159 2.67 8.59 0.74
C ILE A 159 1.21 8.62 1.21
N ALA A 160 0.95 8.53 2.52
CA ALA A 160 -0.39 8.56 3.09
C ALA A 160 -0.94 9.97 3.15
N ASP A 161 -2.27 10.12 3.08
CA ASP A 161 -2.93 11.39 3.33
C ASP A 161 -2.56 11.94 4.71
N LYS A 162 -2.38 13.26 4.81
CA LYS A 162 -1.88 13.92 6.03
C LYS A 162 -2.81 13.78 7.22
N ASP A 163 -4.12 13.71 6.99
CA ASP A 163 -5.14 13.62 8.05
C ASP A 163 -5.10 12.28 8.77
N PHE A 164 -4.55 11.24 8.14
CA PHE A 164 -4.43 9.92 8.76
C PHE A 164 -3.59 9.91 10.04
N LEU A 165 -2.59 10.78 10.12
CA LEU A 165 -1.74 10.88 11.31
C LEU A 165 -2.49 11.44 12.53
N GLN A 166 -3.45 12.34 12.32
CA GLN A 166 -4.25 12.91 13.41
C GLN A 166 -5.16 11.83 14.00
N ALA A 167 -5.89 11.08 13.17
CA ALA A 167 -6.72 9.98 13.61
C ALA A 167 -5.90 8.88 14.32
N ALA A 168 -4.75 8.50 13.75
CA ALA A 168 -3.87 7.51 14.35
C ALA A 168 -3.38 7.93 15.75
N LYS A 169 -3.01 9.22 15.92
CA LYS A 169 -2.61 9.79 17.22
C LYS A 169 -3.75 9.79 18.22
N ALA A 170 -4.97 10.17 17.81
CA ALA A 170 -6.14 10.20 18.68
C ALA A 170 -6.46 8.79 19.22
N VAL A 171 -6.53 7.78 18.34
CA VAL A 171 -6.83 6.40 18.74
C VAL A 171 -5.73 5.82 19.64
N LYS A 172 -4.44 6.07 19.31
CA LYS A 172 -3.30 5.65 20.13
C LYS A 172 -3.33 6.31 21.52
N ARG A 173 -3.59 7.60 21.59
CA ARG A 173 -3.70 8.34 22.87
C ARG A 173 -4.81 7.73 23.71
N PHE A 174 -6.01 7.59 23.17
CA PHE A 174 -7.14 7.01 23.86
C PHE A 174 -6.84 5.60 24.40
N ALA A 175 -6.21 4.73 23.60
CA ALA A 175 -5.85 3.39 24.04
C ALA A 175 -4.94 3.41 25.28
N ASN A 176 -3.96 4.30 25.32
CA ASN A 176 -3.01 4.36 26.43
C ASN A 176 -3.57 5.06 27.68
N GLU A 177 -4.33 6.15 27.54
CA GLU A 177 -4.97 6.86 28.66
C GLU A 177 -5.97 5.99 29.41
N ASN A 178 -6.59 5.03 28.71
CA ASN A 178 -7.57 4.10 29.29
C ASN A 178 -6.98 2.70 29.55
N ASN A 179 -5.66 2.53 29.49
CA ASN A 179 -4.96 1.27 29.75
C ASN A 179 -5.42 0.09 28.87
N PHE A 180 -5.90 0.34 27.67
CA PHE A 180 -6.22 -0.71 26.70
C PHE A 180 -4.95 -1.30 26.10
N THR A 181 -4.94 -2.62 25.95
CA THR A 181 -3.80 -3.35 25.38
C THR A 181 -3.99 -3.60 23.88
N ALA A 182 -2.88 -3.68 23.16
CA ALA A 182 -2.88 -4.19 21.78
C ALA A 182 -3.15 -5.71 21.76
N TYR A 183 -3.92 -6.16 20.78
CA TYR A 183 -4.17 -7.58 20.58
C TYR A 183 -2.88 -8.32 20.21
N ASN A 184 -2.64 -9.45 20.84
CA ASN A 184 -1.48 -10.30 20.59
C ASN A 184 -1.92 -11.54 19.79
N ASN A 185 -1.45 -11.66 18.56
CA ASN A 185 -1.80 -12.78 17.66
C ASN A 185 -1.30 -14.16 18.14
N LYS A 186 -0.46 -14.23 19.17
CA LYS A 186 0.04 -15.49 19.74
C LYS A 186 -0.78 -15.93 20.95
N THR A 187 -1.06 -15.01 21.89
CA THR A 187 -1.83 -15.31 23.11
C THR A 187 -3.33 -15.15 22.90
N HIS A 188 -3.74 -14.43 21.85
CA HIS A 188 -5.12 -14.06 21.52
C HIS A 188 -5.79 -13.17 22.58
N GLU A 189 -4.98 -12.41 23.30
CA GLU A 189 -5.40 -11.47 24.33
C GLU A 189 -5.17 -10.02 23.87
N GLY A 190 -5.87 -9.08 24.50
CA GLY A 190 -5.80 -7.67 24.19
C GLY A 190 -7.03 -7.17 23.42
N PHE A 191 -7.14 -5.85 23.32
CA PHE A 191 -8.35 -5.19 22.82
C PHE A 191 -8.20 -4.61 21.40
N PHE A 192 -7.30 -3.63 21.21
CA PHE A 192 -7.14 -2.97 19.91
C PHE A 192 -6.36 -3.84 18.93
N ARG A 193 -6.90 -3.99 17.71
CA ARG A 193 -6.28 -4.81 16.64
C ARG A 193 -5.76 -3.95 15.50
N HIS A 194 -6.65 -3.19 14.85
CA HIS A 194 -6.29 -2.42 13.66
C HIS A 194 -7.01 -1.08 13.63
N LEU A 195 -6.46 -0.16 12.86
CA LEU A 195 -7.10 1.10 12.49
C LEU A 195 -7.09 1.21 10.97
N VAL A 196 -8.27 1.24 10.35
CA VAL A 196 -8.43 1.44 8.91
C VAL A 196 -8.91 2.87 8.66
N LEU A 197 -8.16 3.57 7.84
CA LEU A 197 -8.42 4.95 7.47
C LEU A 197 -8.62 5.04 5.96
N ARG A 198 -9.68 5.73 5.53
CA ARG A 198 -9.99 5.98 4.12
C ARG A 198 -10.37 7.42 3.91
N LYS A 199 -9.90 8.01 2.82
CA LYS A 199 -10.26 9.38 2.43
C LYS A 199 -10.63 9.41 0.95
N ALA A 200 -11.72 10.08 0.61
CA ALA A 200 -12.02 10.37 -0.79
C ALA A 200 -11.09 11.46 -1.30
N GLY A 201 -10.27 11.12 -2.30
CA GLY A 201 -9.18 12.00 -2.77
C GLY A 201 -9.65 13.26 -3.47
N ASN A 202 -10.90 13.31 -3.92
CA ASN A 202 -11.46 14.43 -4.70
C ASN A 202 -12.54 15.24 -3.96
N ASN A 203 -12.99 14.83 -2.76
CA ASN A 203 -14.01 15.56 -2.00
C ASN A 203 -13.77 15.64 -0.48
N ASN A 204 -12.59 15.22 -0.04
CA ASN A 204 -12.15 15.27 1.37
C ASN A 204 -13.01 14.52 2.40
N GLN A 205 -13.94 13.65 1.98
CA GLN A 205 -14.67 12.83 2.93
C GLN A 205 -13.73 11.79 3.55
N PHE A 206 -13.78 11.67 4.87
CA PHE A 206 -12.87 10.83 5.63
C PHE A 206 -13.67 9.79 6.44
N LEU A 207 -13.24 8.54 6.40
CA LEU A 207 -13.81 7.41 7.12
C LEU A 207 -12.75 6.80 8.03
N ILE A 208 -13.10 6.61 9.28
CA ILE A 208 -12.26 5.98 10.31
C ILE A 208 -12.96 4.70 10.77
N ASN A 209 -12.26 3.58 10.76
CA ASN A 209 -12.75 2.32 11.28
C ASN A 209 -11.78 1.75 12.31
N VAL A 210 -12.21 1.74 13.57
CA VAL A 210 -11.47 1.18 14.70
C VAL A 210 -11.84 -0.30 14.84
N ILE A 211 -10.86 -1.18 14.80
CA ILE A 211 -11.05 -2.64 14.87
C ILE A 211 -10.50 -3.16 16.17
N THR A 212 -11.34 -3.85 16.92
CA THR A 212 -10.99 -4.42 18.21
C THR A 212 -11.23 -5.93 18.22
N ASN A 213 -10.70 -6.61 19.24
CA ASN A 213 -11.06 -7.97 19.53
C ASN A 213 -12.57 -8.07 19.87
N ALA A 214 -13.16 -9.24 19.67
CA ALA A 214 -14.54 -9.47 20.08
C ALA A 214 -14.61 -9.43 21.60
N VAL A 215 -15.37 -8.48 22.11
CA VAL A 215 -15.69 -8.36 23.53
C VAL A 215 -17.19 -8.05 23.62
N GLU A 216 -17.88 -8.75 24.47
CA GLU A 216 -19.22 -8.34 24.87
C GLU A 216 -19.08 -7.15 25.81
N CYS A 217 -19.16 -5.95 25.27
CA CYS A 217 -19.12 -4.72 26.06
C CYS A 217 -20.09 -3.69 25.52
N GLU A 218 -20.64 -2.91 26.41
CA GLU A 218 -21.39 -1.71 26.04
C GLU A 218 -20.39 -0.66 25.52
N PHE A 219 -20.73 0.00 24.41
CA PHE A 219 -19.84 0.95 23.72
C PHE A 219 -19.66 2.29 24.44
N VAL A 220 -20.29 2.49 25.61
CA VAL A 220 -20.27 3.75 26.36
C VAL A 220 -18.85 4.24 26.64
N PHE A 221 -17.91 3.34 26.91
CA PHE A 221 -16.53 3.71 27.14
C PHE A 221 -15.80 4.23 25.89
N LEU A 222 -16.29 3.97 24.67
CA LEU A 222 -15.73 4.50 23.43
C LEU A 222 -16.29 5.87 23.04
N GLU A 223 -17.33 6.36 23.72
CA GLU A 223 -17.96 7.66 23.38
C GLU A 223 -16.96 8.82 23.30
N PRO A 224 -16.00 8.99 24.24
CA PRO A 224 -15.01 10.07 24.13
C PRO A 224 -14.16 9.96 22.86
N LEU A 225 -13.72 8.73 22.52
CA LEU A 225 -12.96 8.49 21.30
C LEU A 225 -13.80 8.79 20.05
N ILE A 226 -15.06 8.34 20.03
CA ILE A 226 -15.95 8.57 18.89
C ILE A 226 -16.18 10.06 18.68
N LYS A 227 -16.34 10.84 19.74
CA LYS A 227 -16.48 12.31 19.67
C LYS A 227 -15.23 12.95 19.07
N ASP A 228 -14.03 12.62 19.56
CA ASP A 228 -12.76 13.13 19.00
C ASP A 228 -12.62 12.78 17.51
N LEU A 229 -12.97 11.55 17.11
CA LEU A 229 -12.87 11.09 15.73
C LEU A 229 -13.95 11.71 14.82
N ALA A 230 -15.15 12.02 15.35
CA ALA A 230 -16.22 12.69 14.62
C ALA A 230 -15.86 14.12 14.21
N GLU A 231 -14.99 14.80 14.97
CA GLU A 231 -14.45 16.11 14.59
C GLU A 231 -13.51 16.04 13.39
N LEU A 232 -12.87 14.87 13.16
CA LEU A 232 -11.91 14.66 12.09
C LEU A 232 -12.54 14.08 10.82
N SER A 233 -13.72 13.46 10.93
CA SER A 233 -14.26 12.59 9.88
C SER A 233 -15.76 12.72 9.69
N CYS A 234 -16.25 12.28 8.52
CA CYS A 234 -17.67 12.18 8.23
C CYS A 234 -18.28 10.80 8.53
N SER A 235 -17.44 9.81 8.86
CA SER A 235 -17.87 8.43 9.15
C SER A 235 -16.94 7.78 10.16
N VAL A 236 -17.46 7.35 11.28
CA VAL A 236 -16.72 6.58 12.28
C VAL A 236 -17.37 5.23 12.46
N TYR A 237 -16.59 4.19 12.27
CA TYR A 237 -16.99 2.81 12.47
C TYR A 237 -16.23 2.17 13.62
N TRP A 238 -16.89 1.27 14.28
CA TRP A 238 -16.30 0.26 15.12
C TRP A 238 -16.53 -1.13 14.54
N THR A 239 -15.47 -1.94 14.50
CA THR A 239 -15.50 -3.31 14.01
C THR A 239 -15.04 -4.26 15.10
N SER A 240 -15.86 -5.26 15.41
CA SER A 240 -15.47 -6.40 16.24
C SER A 240 -14.90 -7.51 15.33
N ASN A 241 -13.75 -8.06 15.72
CA ASN A 241 -13.08 -9.18 15.05
C ASN A 241 -12.49 -10.14 16.07
N GLY A 242 -13.22 -11.23 16.36
CA GLY A 242 -12.78 -12.29 17.30
C GLY A 242 -11.95 -13.40 16.65
N ARG A 243 -11.61 -13.28 15.37
CA ARG A 243 -10.86 -14.31 14.65
C ARG A 243 -9.41 -14.35 15.13
N LYS A 244 -8.84 -15.55 15.18
CA LYS A 244 -7.43 -15.75 15.56
C LYS A 244 -6.44 -15.24 14.50
N SER A 245 -6.88 -15.14 13.24
CA SER A 245 -6.05 -14.61 12.15
C SER A 245 -5.86 -13.09 12.26
N ASP A 246 -4.72 -12.58 11.75
CA ASP A 246 -4.42 -11.15 11.69
C ASP A 246 -5.12 -10.43 10.51
N ALA A 247 -6.10 -11.06 9.91
CA ALA A 247 -6.84 -10.50 8.79
C ALA A 247 -7.75 -9.35 9.24
N VAL A 248 -7.73 -8.27 8.48
CA VAL A 248 -8.59 -7.09 8.68
C VAL A 248 -9.99 -7.41 8.15
N LEU A 249 -10.77 -8.13 8.96
CA LEU A 249 -12.11 -8.60 8.67
C LEU A 249 -13.08 -8.16 9.77
N ALA A 250 -14.38 -8.24 9.49
CA ALA A 250 -15.45 -7.92 10.44
C ALA A 250 -16.25 -9.17 10.79
N ASP A 251 -16.45 -9.42 12.10
CA ASP A 251 -17.53 -10.27 12.58
C ASP A 251 -18.78 -9.41 12.80
N LYS A 252 -18.60 -8.19 13.32
CA LYS A 252 -19.65 -7.17 13.45
C LYS A 252 -19.10 -5.82 13.05
N LEU A 253 -19.82 -5.10 12.20
CA LEU A 253 -19.53 -3.74 11.77
C LEU A 253 -20.62 -2.80 12.25
N THR A 254 -20.27 -1.79 13.03
CA THR A 254 -21.22 -0.84 13.60
C THR A 254 -20.83 0.58 13.20
N LEU A 255 -21.77 1.31 12.58
CA LEU A 255 -21.63 2.74 12.35
C LEU A 255 -21.87 3.47 13.66
N MET A 256 -20.85 4.14 14.17
CA MET A 256 -20.92 4.87 15.44
C MET A 256 -21.41 6.30 15.26
N CYS A 257 -20.98 6.96 14.17
CA CYS A 257 -21.51 8.27 13.78
C CYS A 257 -21.29 8.55 12.30
N GLY A 258 -22.04 9.48 11.76
CA GLY A 258 -21.89 10.00 10.41
C GLY A 258 -22.58 9.16 9.34
N LYS A 259 -22.00 9.12 8.15
CA LYS A 259 -22.56 8.44 6.98
C LYS A 259 -22.04 7.00 6.85
N PRO A 260 -22.84 6.07 6.24
CA PRO A 260 -22.42 4.68 6.09
C PRO A 260 -21.30 4.47 5.04
N PHE A 261 -20.93 5.49 4.29
CA PHE A 261 -19.88 5.44 3.28
C PHE A 261 -19.30 6.84 3.06
N ILE A 262 -18.12 6.88 2.45
CA ILE A 262 -17.57 8.08 1.81
C ILE A 262 -17.77 7.95 0.31
N THR A 263 -18.00 9.07 -0.38
CA THR A 263 -18.21 9.10 -1.82
C THR A 263 -16.97 9.63 -2.52
N GLU A 264 -16.31 8.80 -3.32
CA GLU A 264 -15.21 9.23 -4.19
C GLU A 264 -15.75 9.70 -5.54
N ARG A 265 -15.22 10.80 -6.05
CA ARG A 265 -15.52 11.29 -7.39
C ARG A 265 -14.33 11.04 -8.33
N LEU A 266 -14.58 10.41 -9.48
CA LEU A 266 -13.59 10.26 -10.55
C LEU A 266 -14.08 10.90 -11.82
N ASN A 267 -13.24 11.68 -12.52
CA ASN A 267 -13.53 12.24 -13.83
C ASN A 267 -12.96 11.35 -14.95
N ILE A 268 -13.83 10.75 -15.76
CA ILE A 268 -13.46 9.82 -16.81
C ILE A 268 -14.20 10.18 -18.10
N GLY A 269 -13.44 10.43 -19.17
CA GLY A 269 -13.99 10.89 -20.44
C GLY A 269 -14.74 12.22 -20.34
N GLY A 270 -14.34 13.10 -19.42
CA GLY A 270 -14.99 14.38 -19.15
C GLY A 270 -16.29 14.29 -18.34
N LYS A 271 -16.64 13.09 -17.81
CA LYS A 271 -17.82 12.87 -16.96
C LYS A 271 -17.40 12.52 -15.54
N ASP A 272 -18.18 13.01 -14.57
CA ASP A 272 -17.98 12.66 -13.15
C ASP A 272 -18.77 11.40 -12.82
N TYR A 273 -18.08 10.46 -12.17
CA TYR A 273 -18.63 9.24 -11.60
C TYR A 273 -18.43 9.26 -10.10
N PHE A 274 -19.44 8.84 -9.36
CA PHE A 274 -19.45 8.83 -7.92
C PHE A 274 -19.52 7.40 -7.42
N PHE A 275 -18.60 7.05 -6.49
CA PHE A 275 -18.48 5.71 -5.93
C PHE A 275 -18.60 5.77 -4.41
N ASP A 276 -19.58 5.08 -3.87
CA ASP A 276 -19.76 4.95 -2.43
C ASP A 276 -18.84 3.84 -1.90
N ILE A 277 -17.97 4.21 -0.97
CA ILE A 277 -16.90 3.36 -0.44
C ILE A 277 -17.16 3.09 1.03
N SER A 278 -17.45 1.83 1.36
CA SER A 278 -17.60 1.34 2.73
C SER A 278 -16.22 0.99 3.36
N PRO A 279 -16.14 0.73 4.67
CA PRO A 279 -14.88 0.42 5.35
C PRO A 279 -14.05 -0.69 4.69
N PHE A 280 -14.71 -1.74 4.19
CA PHE A 280 -14.04 -2.94 3.65
C PHE A 280 -14.08 -3.05 2.13
N SER A 281 -14.80 -2.18 1.41
CA SER A 281 -14.84 -2.22 -0.06
C SER A 281 -13.45 -2.05 -0.65
N PHE A 282 -13.15 -2.80 -1.71
CA PHE A 282 -11.95 -2.52 -2.50
C PHE A 282 -12.16 -1.22 -3.30
N PHE A 283 -11.20 -0.35 -3.28
CA PHE A 283 -11.09 0.81 -4.18
C PHE A 283 -9.61 1.14 -4.39
N GLN A 284 -9.29 1.70 -5.55
CA GLN A 284 -7.90 2.07 -5.87
C GLN A 284 -7.36 3.11 -4.87
N THR A 285 -6.14 2.88 -4.39
CA THR A 285 -5.55 3.68 -3.30
C THR A 285 -4.96 5.02 -3.73
N ASN A 286 -5.00 5.36 -5.03
CA ASN A 286 -4.55 6.63 -5.60
C ASN A 286 -5.62 7.13 -6.59
N SER A 287 -6.54 7.98 -6.13
CA SER A 287 -7.66 8.48 -6.93
C SER A 287 -7.21 9.20 -8.19
N LYS A 288 -6.15 10.02 -8.12
CA LYS A 288 -5.63 10.76 -9.27
C LYS A 288 -5.01 9.86 -10.35
N ALA A 289 -4.25 8.85 -9.94
CA ALA A 289 -3.72 7.86 -10.88
C ALA A 289 -4.84 6.95 -11.43
N THR A 290 -5.90 6.71 -10.66
CA THR A 290 -7.07 5.94 -11.11
C THR A 290 -7.81 6.66 -12.23
N GLU A 291 -7.98 7.97 -12.16
CA GLU A 291 -8.55 8.76 -13.25
C GLU A 291 -7.73 8.59 -14.55
N ILE A 292 -6.39 8.66 -14.45
CA ILE A 292 -5.51 8.42 -15.61
C ILE A 292 -5.67 7.00 -16.15
N LEU A 293 -5.65 6.00 -15.28
CA LEU A 293 -5.80 4.60 -15.67
C LEU A 293 -7.12 4.36 -16.39
N TYR A 294 -8.24 4.86 -15.86
CA TYR A 294 -9.57 4.63 -16.44
C TYR A 294 -9.78 5.43 -17.74
N ASN A 295 -9.22 6.63 -17.82
CA ASN A 295 -9.20 7.40 -19.08
C ASN A 295 -8.38 6.68 -20.15
N GLU A 296 -7.25 6.05 -19.79
CA GLU A 296 -6.45 5.28 -20.74
C GLU A 296 -7.16 3.99 -21.19
N ILE A 297 -7.87 3.31 -20.26
CA ILE A 297 -8.73 2.17 -20.63
C ILE A 297 -9.80 2.61 -21.61
N LEU A 298 -10.49 3.72 -21.36
CA LEU A 298 -11.50 4.26 -22.26
C LEU A 298 -10.92 4.58 -23.66
N ARG A 299 -9.75 5.22 -23.69
CA ARG A 299 -9.03 5.53 -24.94
C ARG A 299 -8.66 4.29 -25.74
N LEU A 300 -8.13 3.25 -25.07
CA LEU A 300 -7.70 2.01 -25.70
C LEU A 300 -8.87 1.15 -26.17
N LEU A 301 -9.94 1.07 -25.38
CA LEU A 301 -11.16 0.36 -25.76
C LEU A 301 -11.83 1.01 -26.98
N ASN A 302 -11.73 2.33 -27.11
CA ASN A 302 -12.41 3.11 -28.15
C ASN A 302 -13.83 2.57 -28.39
N PRO A 303 -14.69 2.49 -27.37
CA PRO A 303 -15.92 1.73 -27.42
C PRO A 303 -16.98 2.42 -28.30
N SER A 304 -17.90 1.64 -28.84
CA SER A 304 -19.07 2.16 -29.54
C SER A 304 -20.36 1.79 -28.79
N LYS A 305 -21.40 2.52 -29.06
CA LYS A 305 -22.76 2.28 -28.54
C LYS A 305 -23.34 0.90 -28.85
N TYR A 306 -22.70 0.16 -29.75
CA TYR A 306 -23.12 -1.19 -30.15
C TYR A 306 -22.33 -2.30 -29.41
N CYS A 307 -21.22 -1.95 -28.76
CA CYS A 307 -20.37 -2.91 -28.06
C CYS A 307 -21.00 -3.39 -26.75
N VAL A 308 -20.75 -4.65 -26.41
CA VAL A 308 -20.94 -5.21 -25.07
C VAL A 308 -19.59 -5.31 -24.40
N LEU A 309 -19.45 -4.68 -23.23
CA LEU A 309 -18.25 -4.73 -22.42
C LEU A 309 -18.38 -5.85 -21.39
N LEU A 310 -17.39 -6.74 -21.33
CA LEU A 310 -17.28 -7.75 -20.30
C LEU A 310 -16.16 -7.33 -19.33
N ASP A 311 -16.53 -7.08 -18.06
CA ASP A 311 -15.62 -6.70 -16.96
C ASP A 311 -15.43 -7.94 -16.07
N LEU A 312 -14.31 -8.66 -16.29
CA LEU A 312 -13.96 -9.86 -15.53
C LEU A 312 -13.20 -9.51 -14.27
N TYR A 313 -13.54 -10.15 -13.17
CA TYR A 313 -13.01 -9.82 -11.83
C TYR A 313 -13.31 -8.35 -11.49
N CYS A 314 -14.56 -7.95 -11.72
CA CYS A 314 -14.95 -6.54 -11.70
C CYS A 314 -14.88 -5.91 -10.29
N GLY A 315 -14.82 -6.68 -9.21
CA GLY A 315 -14.82 -6.18 -7.85
C GLY A 315 -16.04 -5.30 -7.58
N THR A 316 -15.80 -4.03 -7.24
CA THR A 316 -16.87 -3.03 -7.05
C THR A 316 -17.46 -2.51 -8.37
N GLY A 317 -17.05 -3.04 -9.51
CA GLY A 317 -17.53 -2.64 -10.83
C GLY A 317 -17.03 -1.27 -11.32
N ALA A 318 -16.01 -0.70 -10.67
CA ALA A 318 -15.60 0.67 -10.94
C ALA A 318 -15.19 0.93 -12.40
N ILE A 319 -14.53 -0.03 -13.06
CA ILE A 319 -14.15 0.08 -14.47
C ILE A 319 -15.40 0.00 -15.35
N GLY A 320 -16.21 -1.06 -15.18
CA GLY A 320 -17.42 -1.26 -15.97
C GLY A 320 -18.41 -0.10 -15.87
N ILE A 321 -18.65 0.40 -14.65
CA ILE A 321 -19.52 1.56 -14.39
C ILE A 321 -19.00 2.80 -15.12
N SER A 322 -17.69 3.06 -15.06
CA SER A 322 -17.07 4.21 -15.73
C SER A 322 -17.19 4.16 -17.27
N MET A 323 -17.31 2.97 -17.84
CA MET A 323 -17.44 2.77 -19.31
C MET A 323 -18.90 2.68 -19.77
N ALA A 324 -19.87 2.53 -18.87
CA ALA A 324 -21.24 2.19 -19.18
C ALA A 324 -21.92 3.17 -20.15
N HIS A 325 -21.61 4.46 -20.09
CA HIS A 325 -22.14 5.47 -21.02
C HIS A 325 -21.64 5.34 -22.45
N ASN A 326 -20.57 4.60 -22.70
CA ASN A 326 -19.90 4.51 -23.99
C ASN A 326 -20.20 3.21 -24.74
N VAL A 327 -20.95 2.29 -24.12
CA VAL A 327 -21.26 0.95 -24.67
C VAL A 327 -22.75 0.66 -24.62
N LYS A 328 -23.18 -0.39 -25.33
CA LYS A 328 -24.58 -0.86 -25.33
C LYS A 328 -24.95 -1.51 -23.98
N LYS A 329 -24.01 -2.27 -23.42
CA LYS A 329 -24.22 -3.05 -22.19
C LYS A 329 -22.87 -3.33 -21.53
N VAL A 330 -22.86 -3.33 -20.20
CA VAL A 330 -21.75 -3.84 -19.38
C VAL A 330 -22.22 -5.11 -18.68
N ILE A 331 -21.36 -6.13 -18.66
CA ILE A 331 -21.54 -7.37 -17.91
C ILE A 331 -20.35 -7.49 -16.98
N GLY A 332 -20.57 -7.34 -15.66
CA GLY A 332 -19.57 -7.58 -14.63
C GLY A 332 -19.64 -9.02 -14.15
N VAL A 333 -18.47 -9.64 -13.96
CA VAL A 333 -18.33 -10.98 -13.38
C VAL A 333 -17.36 -10.90 -12.22
N GLU A 334 -17.81 -11.32 -11.04
CA GLU A 334 -17.04 -11.39 -9.79
C GLU A 334 -17.32 -12.73 -9.10
N HIS A 335 -16.35 -13.21 -8.29
CA HIS A 335 -16.45 -14.51 -7.59
C HIS A 335 -16.95 -14.33 -6.17
#